data_1d0bb09faa9cfaea0debcc3fc9fded6d
#
_entry.id   1d0bb09faa9cfaea0debcc3fc9fded6d
#
_cell.length_a   1.000
_cell.length_b   1.000
_cell.length_c   1.000
_cell.angle_alpha   90.00
_cell.angle_beta   90.00
_cell.angle_gamma   90.00
#
_symmetry.space_group_name_H-M   'P 1'
#
loop_
_entity.id
_entity.type
_entity.pdbx_description
1 polymer ?
#
loop_
_entity_poly.entity_id
_entity_poly.type
_entity_poly.pdbx_seq_one_letter_code
_entity_poly.pdbx_strand_id
1 'polypeptide(L)'
;MKRIAVITGASSGMGRRFAETVDTFGRFDEIWVIARHEAALEGLRERVPFPVRPLALDLTDRSSFGTYVKALAEEPVEVGLLVNASGFGKFRAVVDTPLEVNLNMVDLNCQAVMALCQLTIPYMPEGGQIINIASVTAFQPIPYIDVYGDSEAF
;
A
#
# COMPACT_ATOMS: atom_id res chain seq x y z
N MET A 1 17.87 6.45 -14.90
CA MET A 1 16.50 6.14 -14.46
C MET A 1 16.52 6.17 -12.94
N LYS A 2 15.57 6.85 -12.31
CA LYS A 2 15.50 6.98 -10.85
C LYS A 2 14.96 5.68 -10.25
N ARG A 3 15.68 5.06 -9.31
CA ARG A 3 15.21 3.85 -8.63
C ARG A 3 14.39 4.21 -7.41
N ILE A 4 13.12 3.80 -7.39
CA ILE A 4 12.19 4.17 -6.31
C ILE A 4 11.68 2.93 -5.57
N ALA A 5 11.26 3.16 -4.31
CA ALA A 5 10.38 2.25 -3.59
C ALA A 5 9.00 2.90 -3.42
N VAL A 6 7.94 2.12 -3.57
CA VAL A 6 6.55 2.56 -3.37
C VAL A 6 5.97 1.82 -2.17
N ILE A 7 5.46 2.55 -1.20
CA ILE A 7 4.94 1.98 0.06
C ILE A 7 3.57 2.55 0.34
N THR A 8 2.55 1.69 0.37
CA THR A 8 1.19 2.09 0.75
C THR A 8 0.96 1.92 2.26
N GLY A 9 -0.02 2.63 2.80
CA GLY A 9 -0.31 2.60 4.24
C GLY A 9 0.80 3.22 5.09
N ALA A 10 1.65 4.06 4.50
CA ALA A 10 2.86 4.57 5.13
C ALA A 10 2.60 5.58 6.26
N SER A 11 1.37 6.05 6.45
CA SER A 11 1.04 7.01 7.51
C SER A 11 1.12 6.42 8.92
N SER A 12 1.07 5.10 9.08
CA SER A 12 1.06 4.44 10.40
C SER A 12 1.49 2.96 10.32
N GLY A 13 1.61 2.33 11.47
CA GLY A 13 1.78 0.88 11.60
C GLY A 13 2.91 0.28 10.76
N MET A 14 2.63 -0.85 10.12
CA MET A 14 3.61 -1.61 9.33
C MET A 14 4.11 -0.82 8.12
N GLY A 15 3.24 -0.13 7.40
CA GLY A 15 3.65 0.66 6.22
C GLY A 15 4.65 1.75 6.59
N ARG A 16 4.44 2.46 7.71
CA ARG A 16 5.42 3.41 8.25
C ARG A 16 6.73 2.72 8.58
N ARG A 17 6.68 1.56 9.24
CA ARG A 17 7.90 0.84 9.61
C ARG A 17 8.67 0.36 8.39
N PHE A 18 8.00 -0.09 7.35
CA PHE A 18 8.64 -0.40 6.07
C PHE A 18 9.35 0.83 5.48
N ALA A 19 8.71 2.00 5.49
CA ALA A 19 9.34 3.23 5.01
C ALA A 19 10.60 3.58 5.83
N GLU A 20 10.54 3.48 7.16
CA GLU A 20 11.67 3.78 8.05
C GLU A 20 12.85 2.80 7.91
N THR A 21 12.61 1.57 7.44
CA THR A 21 13.64 0.52 7.31
C THR A 21 13.87 0.10 5.87
N VAL A 22 13.44 0.90 4.91
CA VAL A 22 13.48 0.57 3.48
C VAL A 22 14.89 0.36 2.94
N ASP A 23 15.91 0.96 3.57
CA ASP A 23 17.32 0.77 3.27
C ASP A 23 17.81 -0.67 3.45
N THR A 24 17.11 -1.48 4.25
CA THR A 24 17.40 -2.92 4.37
C THR A 24 17.05 -3.72 3.12
N PHE A 25 16.19 -3.20 2.24
CA PHE A 25 15.79 -3.82 0.97
C PHE A 25 16.64 -3.36 -0.22
N GLY A 26 17.48 -2.35 -0.04
CA GLY A 26 18.35 -1.84 -1.09
C GLY A 26 18.52 -0.33 -1.03
N ARG A 27 19.19 0.20 -2.07
CA ARG A 27 19.34 1.65 -2.24
C ARG A 27 18.29 2.15 -3.22
N PHE A 28 17.70 3.29 -2.86
CA PHE A 28 16.70 3.99 -3.65
C PHE A 28 17.08 5.46 -3.79
N ASP A 29 16.72 6.08 -4.90
CA ASP A 29 16.91 7.51 -5.10
C ASP A 29 15.80 8.32 -4.42
N GLU A 30 14.61 7.71 -4.28
CA GLU A 30 13.44 8.32 -3.68
C GLU A 30 12.45 7.25 -3.19
N ILE A 31 11.69 7.57 -2.15
CA ILE A 31 10.62 6.72 -1.61
C ILE A 31 9.28 7.41 -1.85
N TRP A 32 8.38 6.73 -2.55
CA TRP A 32 7.02 7.19 -2.74
C TRP A 32 6.12 6.58 -1.68
N VAL A 33 5.50 7.41 -0.88
CA VAL A 33 4.68 6.98 0.26
C VAL A 33 3.22 7.36 0.02
N ILE A 34 2.33 6.37 0.12
CA ILE A 34 0.91 6.51 -0.22
C ILE A 34 0.05 6.33 1.03
N ALA A 35 -0.78 7.31 1.32
CA ALA A 35 -1.87 7.25 2.30
C ALA A 35 -2.83 8.43 2.05
N ARG A 36 -3.95 8.46 2.77
CA ARG A 36 -4.98 9.50 2.59
C ARG A 36 -4.58 10.88 3.15
N HIS A 37 -3.77 10.91 4.20
CA HIS A 37 -3.43 12.15 4.94
C HIS A 37 -2.00 12.59 4.62
N GLU A 38 -1.86 13.65 3.83
CA GLU A 38 -0.59 14.20 3.38
C GLU A 38 0.33 14.61 4.55
N ALA A 39 -0.21 15.27 5.57
CA ALA A 39 0.57 15.71 6.73
C ALA A 39 1.29 14.55 7.45
N ALA A 40 0.66 13.37 7.53
CA ALA A 40 1.28 12.19 8.12
C ALA A 40 2.40 11.62 7.25
N LEU A 41 2.31 11.78 5.92
CA LEU A 41 3.34 11.36 4.97
C LEU A 41 4.51 12.33 4.95
N GLU A 42 4.26 13.63 5.05
CA GLU A 42 5.32 14.66 5.15
C GLU A 42 6.20 14.44 6.38
N GLY A 43 5.63 14.00 7.50
CA GLY A 43 6.37 13.65 8.72
C GLY A 43 7.39 12.51 8.55
N LEU A 44 7.33 11.75 7.45
CA LEU A 44 8.31 10.71 7.14
C LEU A 44 9.63 11.26 6.63
N ARG A 45 9.69 12.50 6.12
CA ARG A 45 10.91 13.11 5.57
C ARG A 45 12.07 13.14 6.57
N GLU A 46 11.76 13.26 7.85
CA GLU A 46 12.76 13.28 8.93
C GLU A 46 13.14 11.87 9.44
N ARG A 47 12.42 10.84 9.00
CA ARG A 47 12.55 9.47 9.53
C ARG A 47 13.11 8.49 8.52
N VAL A 48 13.06 8.82 7.25
CA VAL A 48 13.46 7.94 6.14
C VAL A 48 14.82 8.42 5.61
N PRO A 49 15.76 7.51 5.33
CA PRO A 49 17.12 7.87 4.90
C PRO A 49 17.20 8.35 3.43
N PHE A 50 16.09 8.39 2.72
CA PHE A 50 16.01 8.81 1.32
C PHE A 50 15.01 9.96 1.13
N PRO A 51 15.11 10.74 0.04
CA PRO A 51 14.06 11.69 -0.33
C PRO A 51 12.68 11.03 -0.36
N VAL A 52 11.67 11.71 0.18
CA VAL A 52 10.29 11.19 0.28
C VAL A 52 9.37 12.00 -0.64
N ARG A 53 8.65 11.32 -1.52
CA ARG A 53 7.55 11.87 -2.31
C ARG A 53 6.22 11.37 -1.73
N PRO A 54 5.46 12.22 -1.05
CA PRO A 54 4.13 11.86 -0.57
C PRO A 54 3.13 11.86 -1.74
N LEU A 55 2.26 10.88 -1.76
CA LEU A 55 1.11 10.78 -2.64
C LEU A 55 -0.14 10.61 -1.77
N ALA A 56 -0.87 11.68 -1.56
CA ALA A 56 -2.11 11.67 -0.79
C ALA A 56 -3.24 11.06 -1.64
N LEU A 57 -3.42 9.75 -1.56
CA LEU A 57 -4.37 8.97 -2.35
C LEU A 57 -5.26 8.12 -1.45
N ASP A 58 -6.57 8.14 -1.72
CA ASP A 58 -7.50 7.16 -1.20
C ASP A 58 -7.56 5.97 -2.16
N LEU A 59 -7.01 4.83 -1.76
CA LEU A 59 -6.94 3.64 -2.60
C LEU A 59 -8.28 2.90 -2.73
N THR A 60 -9.33 3.32 -2.03
CA THR A 60 -10.71 2.86 -2.27
C THR A 60 -11.37 3.64 -3.42
N ASP A 61 -10.81 4.80 -3.79
CA ASP A 61 -11.25 5.57 -4.96
C ASP A 61 -10.45 5.17 -6.19
N ARG A 62 -11.12 4.61 -7.19
CA ARG A 62 -10.49 4.18 -8.45
C ARG A 62 -9.80 5.29 -9.23
N SER A 63 -10.21 6.55 -9.06
CA SER A 63 -9.54 7.70 -9.67
C SER A 63 -8.10 7.87 -9.19
N SER A 64 -7.79 7.41 -7.97
CA SER A 64 -6.44 7.41 -7.38
C SER A 64 -5.45 6.60 -8.22
N PHE A 65 -5.89 5.52 -8.86
CA PHE A 65 -5.01 4.72 -9.72
C PHE A 65 -4.56 5.49 -10.96
N GLY A 66 -5.42 6.33 -11.54
CA GLY A 66 -5.06 7.24 -12.63
C GLY A 66 -4.00 8.26 -12.21
N THR A 67 -4.13 8.82 -11.01
CA THR A 67 -3.15 9.74 -10.42
C THR A 67 -1.80 9.04 -10.18
N TYR A 68 -1.83 7.81 -9.69
CA TYR A 68 -0.62 7.00 -9.48
C TYR A 68 0.11 6.71 -10.79
N VAL A 69 -0.60 6.26 -11.84
CA VAL A 69 -0.02 6.00 -13.16
C VAL A 69 0.56 7.27 -13.77
N LYS A 70 -0.14 8.40 -13.64
CA LYS A 70 0.36 9.69 -14.10
C LYS A 70 1.68 10.05 -13.41
N ALA A 71 1.77 9.86 -12.09
CA ALA A 71 3.00 10.11 -11.33
C ALA A 71 4.17 9.22 -11.83
N LEU A 72 3.91 7.93 -12.13
CA LEU A 72 4.92 7.02 -12.68
C LEU A 72 5.40 7.44 -14.09
N ALA A 73 4.54 8.11 -14.87
CA ALA A 73 4.86 8.56 -16.22
C ALA A 73 5.52 9.95 -16.28
N GLU A 74 5.52 10.73 -15.19
CA GLU A 74 6.07 12.09 -15.15
C GLU A 74 7.59 12.14 -15.32
N GLU A 75 8.30 11.11 -14.87
CA GLU A 75 9.74 11.02 -14.95
C GLU A 75 10.20 9.58 -15.18
N PRO A 76 11.39 9.35 -15.76
CA PRO A 76 11.89 7.99 -15.98
C PRO A 76 12.27 7.34 -14.65
N VAL A 77 11.35 6.55 -14.09
CA VAL A 77 11.54 5.77 -12.86
C VAL A 77 11.57 4.27 -13.12
N GLU A 78 12.27 3.54 -12.25
CA GLU A 78 12.14 2.10 -12.07
C GLU A 78 11.71 1.81 -10.62
N VAL A 79 10.68 0.98 -10.46
CA VAL A 79 10.19 0.58 -9.13
C VAL A 79 10.93 -0.67 -8.69
N GLY A 80 11.95 -0.50 -7.84
CA GLY A 80 12.71 -1.62 -7.28
C GLY A 80 11.98 -2.38 -6.17
N LEU A 81 11.03 -1.72 -5.49
CA LEU A 81 10.24 -2.29 -4.41
C LEU A 81 8.83 -1.70 -4.39
N LEU A 82 7.81 -2.56 -4.34
CA LEU A 82 6.44 -2.20 -4.01
C LEU A 82 6.03 -2.90 -2.70
N VAL A 83 5.57 -2.13 -1.70
CA VAL A 83 5.01 -2.66 -0.45
C VAL A 83 3.54 -2.27 -0.36
N ASN A 84 2.65 -3.22 -0.47
CA ASN A 84 1.23 -3.07 -0.24
C ASN A 84 0.94 -3.35 1.25
N ALA A 85 0.92 -2.28 2.06
CA ALA A 85 0.64 -2.34 3.50
C ALA A 85 -0.60 -1.51 3.90
N SER A 86 -1.37 -1.01 2.93
CA SER A 86 -2.68 -0.42 3.19
C SER A 86 -3.71 -1.51 3.40
N GLY A 87 -4.44 -1.43 4.49
CA GLY A 87 -5.53 -2.33 4.79
C GLY A 87 -6.23 -1.94 6.08
N PHE A 88 -7.43 -2.41 6.29
CA PHE A 88 -8.12 -2.32 7.56
C PHE A 88 -9.06 -3.50 7.78
N GLY A 89 -9.37 -3.76 9.04
CA GLY A 89 -10.35 -4.75 9.45
C GLY A 89 -11.34 -4.20 10.47
N LYS A 90 -12.48 -4.86 10.61
CA LYS A 90 -13.46 -4.58 11.66
C LYS A 90 -13.76 -5.86 12.41
N PHE A 91 -13.66 -5.80 13.73
CA PHE A 91 -14.02 -6.89 14.63
C PHE A 91 -15.50 -6.77 14.99
N ARG A 92 -16.35 -7.36 14.17
CA ARG A 92 -17.81 -7.30 14.31
C ARG A 92 -18.47 -8.38 13.46
N ALA A 93 -19.64 -8.89 13.88
CA ALA A 93 -20.41 -9.82 13.06
C ALA A 93 -20.75 -9.20 11.70
N VAL A 94 -20.71 -9.99 10.64
CA VAL A 94 -20.94 -9.50 9.27
C VAL A 94 -22.33 -8.87 9.13
N VAL A 95 -23.33 -9.47 9.77
CA VAL A 95 -24.74 -8.99 9.74
C VAL A 95 -24.96 -7.64 10.45
N ASP A 96 -24.07 -7.29 11.39
CA ASP A 96 -24.12 -6.04 12.14
C ASP A 96 -23.21 -4.95 11.53
N THR A 97 -22.38 -5.32 10.56
CA THR A 97 -21.46 -4.38 9.90
C THR A 97 -22.18 -3.74 8.72
N PRO A 98 -22.20 -2.40 8.62
CA PRO A 98 -22.77 -1.74 7.45
C PRO A 98 -22.13 -2.25 6.15
N LEU A 99 -22.94 -2.49 5.12
CA LEU A 99 -22.48 -3.01 3.83
C LEU A 99 -21.31 -2.19 3.25
N GLU A 100 -21.40 -0.87 3.31
CA GLU A 100 -20.33 0.03 2.80
C GLU A 100 -18.99 -0.20 3.48
N VAL A 101 -18.97 -0.55 4.77
CA VAL A 101 -17.72 -0.86 5.49
C VAL A 101 -17.10 -2.14 4.95
N ASN A 102 -17.91 -3.17 4.69
CA ASN A 102 -17.44 -4.42 4.11
C ASN A 102 -16.95 -4.22 2.67
N LEU A 103 -17.68 -3.45 1.85
CA LEU A 103 -17.27 -3.13 0.49
C LEU A 103 -15.94 -2.35 0.47
N ASN A 104 -15.80 -1.32 1.29
CA ASN A 104 -14.56 -0.57 1.42
C ASN A 104 -13.37 -1.43 1.89
N MET A 105 -13.64 -2.44 2.72
CA MET A 105 -12.61 -3.39 3.15
C MET A 105 -12.09 -4.21 1.98
N VAL A 106 -12.97 -4.72 1.12
CA VAL A 106 -12.61 -5.45 -0.10
C VAL A 106 -11.91 -4.51 -1.10
N ASP A 107 -12.41 -3.29 -1.26
CA ASP A 107 -11.79 -2.30 -2.15
C ASP A 107 -10.34 -2.01 -1.74
N LEU A 108 -10.07 -1.82 -0.45
CA LEU A 108 -8.73 -1.52 0.02
C LEU A 108 -7.83 -2.76 0.10
N ASN A 109 -8.30 -3.85 0.71
CA ASN A 109 -7.46 -5.01 1.00
C ASN A 109 -7.24 -5.91 -0.23
N CYS A 110 -8.14 -5.89 -1.23
CA CYS A 110 -8.06 -6.74 -2.42
C CYS A 110 -7.85 -5.92 -3.70
N GLN A 111 -8.82 -5.08 -4.07
CA GLN A 111 -8.79 -4.39 -5.36
C GLN A 111 -7.60 -3.44 -5.49
N ALA A 112 -7.30 -2.68 -4.43
CA ALA A 112 -6.14 -1.77 -4.43
C ALA A 112 -4.82 -2.53 -4.57
N VAL A 113 -4.65 -3.65 -3.87
CA VAL A 113 -3.44 -4.49 -3.96
C VAL A 113 -3.26 -5.01 -5.38
N MET A 114 -4.31 -5.61 -5.95
CA MET A 114 -4.27 -6.11 -7.33
C MET A 114 -3.95 -4.98 -8.32
N ALA A 115 -4.63 -3.84 -8.23
CA ALA A 115 -4.45 -2.73 -9.14
C ALA A 115 -3.04 -2.16 -9.06
N LEU A 116 -2.51 -1.93 -7.87
CA LEU A 116 -1.16 -1.40 -7.70
C LEU A 116 -0.10 -2.38 -8.21
N CYS A 117 -0.24 -3.69 -7.97
CA CYS A 117 0.65 -4.69 -8.56
C CYS A 117 0.63 -4.60 -10.09
N GLN A 118 -0.56 -4.66 -10.69
CA GLN A 118 -0.72 -4.63 -12.15
C GLN A 118 -0.16 -3.34 -12.78
N LEU A 119 -0.39 -2.20 -12.16
CA LEU A 119 0.05 -0.90 -12.66
C LEU A 119 1.55 -0.65 -12.45
N THR A 120 2.15 -1.28 -11.44
CA THR A 120 3.57 -1.09 -11.11
C THR A 120 4.49 -2.03 -11.88
N ILE A 121 4.07 -3.27 -12.16
CA ILE A 121 4.90 -4.29 -12.83
C ILE A 121 5.58 -3.78 -14.12
N PRO A 122 4.93 -2.99 -15.00
CA PRO A 122 5.60 -2.48 -16.20
C PRO A 122 6.78 -1.54 -15.93
N TYR A 123 6.88 -1.01 -14.72
CA TYR A 123 7.96 -0.11 -14.28
C TYR A 123 9.02 -0.82 -13.43
N MET A 124 8.89 -2.13 -13.21
CA MET A 124 9.83 -2.88 -12.38
C MET A 124 11.00 -3.43 -13.21
N PRO A 125 12.25 -3.31 -12.70
CA PRO A 125 13.40 -3.96 -13.31
C PRO A 125 13.42 -5.46 -13.01
N GLU A 126 14.28 -6.20 -13.68
CA GLU A 126 14.61 -7.56 -13.28
C GLU A 126 15.11 -7.58 -11.83
N GLY A 127 14.58 -8.47 -11.00
CA GLY A 127 14.86 -8.53 -9.56
C GLY A 127 14.11 -7.50 -8.72
N GLY A 128 13.18 -6.74 -9.30
CA GLY A 128 12.22 -5.93 -8.53
C GLY A 128 11.36 -6.79 -7.61
N GLN A 129 10.97 -6.24 -6.47
CA GLN A 129 10.27 -6.99 -5.41
C GLN A 129 8.88 -6.40 -5.13
N ILE A 130 7.90 -7.28 -4.91
CA ILE A 130 6.56 -6.92 -4.42
C ILE A 130 6.35 -7.62 -3.08
N ILE A 131 5.97 -6.85 -2.07
CA ILE A 131 5.59 -7.34 -0.75
C ILE A 131 4.12 -6.99 -0.51
N ASN A 132 3.28 -8.00 -0.38
CA ASN A 132 1.88 -7.84 0.02
C ASN A 132 1.74 -8.27 1.48
N ILE A 133 1.26 -7.36 2.33
CA ILE A 133 1.02 -7.67 3.74
C ILE A 133 -0.34 -8.33 3.85
N ALA A 134 -0.33 -9.59 4.25
CA ALA A 134 -1.51 -10.38 4.57
C ALA A 134 -1.64 -10.57 6.10
N SER A 135 -2.58 -11.39 6.51
CA SER A 135 -2.84 -11.66 7.92
C SER A 135 -2.88 -13.16 8.22
N VAL A 136 -2.62 -13.54 9.46
CA VAL A 136 -2.83 -14.92 9.96
C VAL A 136 -4.30 -15.34 9.82
N THR A 137 -5.23 -14.39 9.80
CA THR A 137 -6.66 -14.65 9.58
C THR A 137 -6.99 -15.22 8.21
N ALA A 138 -6.06 -15.10 7.25
CA ALA A 138 -6.16 -15.77 5.95
C ALA A 138 -6.13 -17.30 6.05
N PHE A 139 -5.53 -17.85 7.11
CA PHE A 139 -5.35 -19.29 7.31
C PHE A 139 -6.14 -19.82 8.50
N GLN A 140 -6.52 -18.97 9.43
CA GLN A 140 -7.22 -19.34 10.66
C GLN A 140 -8.49 -18.52 10.80
N PRO A 141 -9.69 -19.12 10.61
CA PRO A 141 -10.95 -18.43 10.83
C PRO A 141 -11.06 -17.93 12.27
N ILE A 142 -11.41 -16.66 12.42
CA ILE A 142 -11.63 -16.02 13.72
C ILE A 142 -13.04 -15.43 13.71
N PRO A 143 -13.90 -15.74 14.69
CA PRO A 143 -15.24 -15.17 14.77
C PRO A 143 -15.21 -13.64 14.76
N TYR A 144 -16.18 -13.02 14.11
CA TYR A 144 -16.39 -11.57 14.03
C TYR A 144 -15.38 -10.77 13.17
N ILE A 145 -14.53 -11.44 12.38
CA ILE A 145 -13.65 -10.78 11.42
C ILE A 145 -13.70 -11.44 10.04
N ASP A 146 -14.87 -11.94 9.66
CA ASP A 146 -15.10 -12.78 8.49
C ASP A 146 -14.61 -12.11 7.18
N VAL A 147 -15.15 -10.94 6.83
CA VAL A 147 -14.78 -10.23 5.60
C VAL A 147 -13.31 -9.81 5.59
N TYR A 148 -12.75 -9.46 6.75
CA TYR A 148 -11.33 -9.16 6.85
C TYR A 148 -10.49 -10.41 6.55
N GLY A 149 -10.79 -11.54 7.20
CA GLY A 149 -10.10 -12.79 6.96
C GLY A 149 -10.13 -13.23 5.50
N ASP A 150 -11.31 -13.14 4.87
CA ASP A 150 -11.49 -13.47 3.44
C ASP A 150 -10.67 -12.52 2.55
N SER A 151 -10.65 -11.22 2.85
CA SER A 151 -9.88 -10.24 2.10
C SER A 151 -8.36 -10.42 2.26
N GLU A 152 -7.90 -10.92 3.38
CA GLU A 152 -6.47 -11.21 3.61
C GLU A 152 -6.01 -12.52 2.96
N ALA A 153 -6.95 -13.40 2.61
CA ALA A 153 -6.69 -14.63 1.86
C ALA A 153 -6.64 -14.42 0.34
N PHE A 154 -7.06 -13.25 -0.12
CA PHE A 154 -7.03 -12.86 -1.54
C PHE A 154 -5.61 -12.81 -2.09
#